data_e8a64603e045fbb9fffbb0ec65daad59
#
_entry.id   e8a64603e045fbb9fffbb0ec65daad59
#
_cell.length_a   1.000
_cell.length_b   1.000
_cell.length_c   1.000
_cell.angle_alpha   90.00
_cell.angle_beta   90.00
_cell.angle_gamma   90.00
#
_symmetry.space_group_name_H-M   'P 1'
#
loop_
_entity.id
_entity.type
_entity.pdbx_description
1 polymer ?
#
loop_
_entity_poly.entity_id
_entity_poly.type
_entity_poly.pdbx_seq_one_letter_code
_entity_poly.pdbx_strand_id
1 'polypeptide(L)'
;MTVNASGPVSLAGATTGQSIAVELGQSATAQISLNDSNVRTLAGVASGAITMPTNFWGKSNAPTVIGQAFGGGYYVGQISTTANGTATHYLVAAPRSTGQNDNIAIKSSNSATSGTSSTFNGAANTSSMGNITVAAASFCTGLSLGGYTDWYLAAIDELQVLYYNLKPITYNNSTTDGINYYAVPQVTSNYTTSNPDKTTVSDFQWPNGANYLSSGSTWSSTDTNGVGGDNNAYILRMINGNVDRTNKQAGADIRAIRRVAVGVATPGAIGDPFQGGYYAGAISVNADNVATHYLVISPRSGGSDSTNKAYRSTSGTISGAVSRIEGPSNTSALIASAYSSPAANFVRGLSIGGYTDWYIPALHELTIFYYNLKPTTGANDTFSGANPYAVPARGSNYTSGNPARTSNTDYQSNGSGTGGTQAMQMQSNFNAWFWTSTEYASNTNRNYRVFPGGGEEDVTDKTSQQVVRAFRKIPV
;
A
#
# COMPACT_ATOMS: atom_id res chain seq x y z
N MET A 1 -0.39 -12.08 3.54
CA MET A 1 0.36 -12.28 4.81
C MET A 1 1.33 -13.44 4.63
N THR A 2 2.28 -13.59 5.51
CA THR A 2 3.22 -14.73 5.49
C THR A 2 3.21 -15.35 6.87
N VAL A 3 3.16 -16.68 6.96
CA VAL A 3 3.32 -17.37 8.24
C VAL A 3 4.74 -17.11 8.76
N ASN A 4 4.89 -16.84 10.05
CA ASN A 4 6.20 -16.57 10.66
C ASN A 4 7.23 -17.65 10.31
N ALA A 5 8.49 -17.28 10.18
CA ALA A 5 9.57 -18.21 9.83
C ALA A 5 9.93 -19.19 10.96
N SER A 6 9.40 -18.96 12.17
CA SER A 6 9.58 -19.81 13.36
C SER A 6 8.51 -19.52 14.39
N GLY A 7 8.42 -20.32 15.45
CA GLY A 7 7.46 -20.13 16.54
C GLY A 7 6.12 -20.83 16.32
N PRO A 8 5.11 -20.54 17.15
CA PRO A 8 3.83 -21.22 17.09
C PRO A 8 3.05 -20.91 15.82
N VAL A 9 2.38 -21.94 15.27
CA VAL A 9 1.43 -21.83 14.15
C VAL A 9 0.18 -22.61 14.54
N SER A 10 -0.99 -22.02 14.31
CA SER A 10 -2.31 -22.60 14.59
C SER A 10 -3.14 -22.70 13.30
N LEU A 11 -4.11 -23.62 13.28
CA LEU A 11 -5.07 -23.68 12.17
C LEU A 11 -5.96 -22.45 12.12
N ALA A 12 -6.42 -21.98 13.27
CA ALA A 12 -7.26 -20.78 13.42
C ALA A 12 -6.68 -19.82 14.46
N GLY A 13 -7.25 -18.62 14.57
CA GLY A 13 -6.82 -17.59 15.52
C GLY A 13 -6.59 -16.25 14.82
N ALA A 14 -6.62 -15.16 15.57
CA ALA A 14 -6.51 -13.80 15.02
C ALA A 14 -5.07 -13.30 14.91
N THR A 15 -4.08 -14.03 15.44
CA THR A 15 -2.69 -13.55 15.44
C THR A 15 -2.07 -13.65 14.05
N THR A 16 -1.73 -12.52 13.49
CA THR A 16 -1.06 -12.41 12.19
C THR A 16 0.27 -13.20 12.20
N GLY A 17 0.53 -13.92 11.11
CA GLY A 17 1.73 -14.76 10.97
C GLY A 17 1.68 -16.07 11.76
N GLN A 18 0.67 -16.32 12.58
CA GLN A 18 0.51 -17.56 13.32
C GLN A 18 -0.73 -18.37 12.92
N SER A 19 -1.68 -17.76 12.22
CA SER A 19 -2.94 -18.40 11.82
C SER A 19 -2.93 -18.78 10.35
N ILE A 20 -3.11 -20.06 10.07
CA ILE A 20 -3.24 -20.59 8.69
C ILE A 20 -4.55 -20.08 8.07
N ALA A 21 -5.65 -20.05 8.81
CA ALA A 21 -6.92 -19.54 8.31
C ALA A 21 -6.80 -18.09 7.86
N VAL A 22 -6.17 -17.23 8.67
CA VAL A 22 -5.94 -15.81 8.33
C VAL A 22 -4.99 -15.67 7.12
N GLU A 23 -3.93 -16.48 7.03
CA GLU A 23 -3.04 -16.50 5.86
C GLU A 23 -3.78 -16.87 4.58
N LEU A 24 -4.73 -17.78 4.68
CA LEU A 24 -5.60 -18.19 3.56
C LEU A 24 -6.71 -17.16 3.26
N GLY A 25 -6.75 -16.03 3.97
CA GLY A 25 -7.77 -14.99 3.80
C GLY A 25 -9.15 -15.37 4.35
N GLN A 26 -9.20 -16.32 5.27
CA GLN A 26 -10.42 -16.76 5.94
C GLN A 26 -10.59 -16.10 7.31
N SER A 27 -11.78 -16.21 7.90
CA SER A 27 -12.04 -15.72 9.27
C SER A 27 -11.08 -16.35 10.27
N ALA A 28 -10.67 -15.59 11.29
CA ALA A 28 -9.87 -16.09 12.41
C ALA A 28 -10.56 -17.24 13.18
N THR A 29 -11.86 -17.40 13.03
CA THR A 29 -12.67 -18.47 13.63
C THR A 29 -13.06 -19.55 12.63
N ALA A 30 -12.54 -19.50 11.38
CA ALA A 30 -12.85 -20.49 10.37
C ALA A 30 -12.42 -21.90 10.83
N GLN A 31 -13.29 -22.86 10.62
CA GLN A 31 -12.96 -24.27 10.80
C GLN A 31 -12.27 -24.77 9.53
N ILE A 32 -10.97 -25.02 9.62
CA ILE A 32 -10.14 -25.57 8.53
C ILE A 32 -9.47 -26.86 8.97
N SER A 33 -9.18 -27.71 8.00
CA SER A 33 -8.52 -29.00 8.20
C SER A 33 -7.16 -29.04 7.49
N LEU A 34 -6.21 -29.78 8.04
CA LEU A 34 -4.96 -30.09 7.34
C LEU A 34 -5.18 -30.88 6.03
N ASN A 35 -6.36 -31.44 5.83
CA ASN A 35 -6.75 -32.11 4.58
C ASN A 35 -7.36 -31.17 3.54
N ASP A 36 -7.67 -29.93 3.89
CA ASP A 36 -8.21 -28.99 2.93
C ASP A 36 -7.17 -28.65 1.86
N SER A 37 -7.61 -28.59 0.60
CA SER A 37 -6.73 -28.42 -0.55
C SER A 37 -5.88 -27.13 -0.48
N ASN A 38 -6.47 -26.02 -0.03
CA ASN A 38 -5.79 -24.76 0.16
C ASN A 38 -4.76 -24.80 1.30
N VAL A 39 -5.06 -25.51 2.39
CA VAL A 39 -4.12 -25.72 3.52
C VAL A 39 -2.94 -26.57 3.06
N ARG A 40 -3.18 -27.65 2.31
CA ARG A 40 -2.15 -28.51 1.75
C ARG A 40 -1.27 -27.77 0.74
N THR A 41 -1.88 -26.92 -0.09
CA THR A 41 -1.17 -26.06 -1.05
C THR A 41 -0.25 -25.09 -0.31
N LEU A 42 -0.74 -24.42 0.73
CA LEU A 42 0.08 -23.51 1.56
C LEU A 42 1.25 -24.26 2.21
N ALA A 43 1.01 -25.45 2.75
CA ALA A 43 2.04 -26.30 3.35
C ALA A 43 3.09 -26.79 2.33
N GLY A 44 2.77 -26.79 1.03
CA GLY A 44 3.59 -27.39 -0.02
C GLY A 44 3.60 -28.93 0.00
N VAL A 45 2.54 -29.56 0.54
CA VAL A 45 2.41 -31.02 0.72
C VAL A 45 1.17 -31.51 0.00
N ALA A 46 1.32 -31.94 -1.26
CA ALA A 46 0.20 -32.39 -2.09
C ALA A 46 -0.46 -33.66 -1.53
N SER A 47 0.32 -34.60 -0.98
CA SER A 47 -0.16 -35.85 -0.37
C SER A 47 0.73 -36.24 0.81
N GLY A 48 0.24 -37.13 1.69
CA GLY A 48 0.97 -37.57 2.89
C GLY A 48 0.75 -36.67 4.10
N ALA A 49 1.56 -36.83 5.14
CA ALA A 49 1.42 -36.12 6.41
C ALA A 49 1.93 -34.68 6.31
N ILE A 50 1.19 -33.77 6.95
CA ILE A 50 1.63 -32.39 7.20
C ILE A 50 2.17 -32.29 8.61
N THR A 51 3.38 -31.76 8.77
CA THR A 51 4.00 -31.55 10.08
C THR A 51 3.79 -30.10 10.54
N MET A 52 3.06 -29.91 11.63
CA MET A 52 2.90 -28.63 12.29
C MET A 52 4.08 -28.37 13.25
N PRO A 53 4.59 -27.14 13.32
CA PRO A 53 4.34 -25.97 12.45
C PRO A 53 5.27 -25.94 11.23
N THR A 54 6.18 -26.87 11.09
CA THR A 54 7.35 -26.82 10.19
C THR A 54 6.98 -26.62 8.72
N ASN A 55 5.92 -27.28 8.25
CA ASN A 55 5.48 -27.13 6.84
C ASN A 55 4.88 -25.78 6.53
N PHE A 56 4.57 -24.97 7.55
CA PHE A 56 3.94 -23.65 7.35
C PHE A 56 4.91 -22.49 7.57
N TRP A 57 6.03 -22.68 8.23
CA TRP A 57 6.98 -21.60 8.49
C TRP A 57 7.42 -20.91 7.20
N GLY A 58 7.31 -19.57 7.17
CA GLY A 58 7.69 -18.73 6.02
C GLY A 58 6.80 -18.90 4.79
N LYS A 59 5.70 -19.65 4.89
CA LYS A 59 4.78 -19.85 3.77
C LYS A 59 3.86 -18.65 3.57
N SER A 60 3.59 -18.32 2.32
CA SER A 60 2.68 -17.25 1.92
C SER A 60 1.68 -17.77 0.90
N ASN A 61 0.43 -17.39 1.08
CA ASN A 61 -0.65 -17.61 0.12
C ASN A 61 -0.78 -16.44 -0.87
N ALA A 62 0.14 -15.46 -0.83
CA ALA A 62 0.10 -14.32 -1.74
C ALA A 62 0.20 -14.79 -3.20
N PRO A 63 -0.70 -14.35 -4.08
CA PRO A 63 -0.64 -14.70 -5.48
C PRO A 63 0.51 -13.97 -6.17
N THR A 64 1.17 -14.62 -7.12
CA THR A 64 2.33 -14.07 -7.85
C THR A 64 2.11 -13.96 -9.35
N VAL A 65 1.12 -14.66 -9.89
CA VAL A 65 0.87 -14.74 -11.34
C VAL A 65 -0.59 -14.40 -11.63
N ILE A 66 -0.81 -13.45 -12.54
CA ILE A 66 -2.16 -13.09 -13.02
C ILE A 66 -2.85 -14.35 -13.59
N GLY A 67 -4.10 -14.55 -13.22
CA GLY A 67 -4.89 -15.74 -13.58
C GLY A 67 -4.67 -16.95 -12.68
N GLN A 68 -3.77 -16.86 -11.69
CA GLN A 68 -3.57 -17.92 -10.69
C GLN A 68 -4.84 -18.12 -9.85
N ALA A 69 -5.20 -19.38 -9.56
CA ALA A 69 -6.27 -19.68 -8.61
C ALA A 69 -5.92 -19.13 -7.21
N PHE A 70 -6.81 -18.30 -6.65
CA PHE A 70 -6.58 -17.62 -5.38
C PHE A 70 -7.92 -17.16 -4.79
N GLY A 71 -8.11 -17.30 -3.48
CA GLY A 71 -9.22 -16.71 -2.76
C GLY A 71 -10.62 -17.10 -3.27
N GLY A 72 -10.80 -18.33 -3.74
CA GLY A 72 -12.09 -18.82 -4.27
C GLY A 72 -12.38 -18.45 -5.73
N GLY A 73 -11.44 -17.81 -6.39
CA GLY A 73 -11.51 -17.41 -7.79
C GLY A 73 -10.11 -17.32 -8.41
N TYR A 74 -9.85 -16.26 -9.16
CA TYR A 74 -8.59 -16.05 -9.88
C TYR A 74 -8.01 -14.67 -9.57
N TYR A 75 -6.75 -14.60 -9.25
CA TYR A 75 -6.03 -13.35 -9.05
C TYR A 75 -5.97 -12.55 -10.34
N VAL A 76 -6.41 -11.29 -10.30
CA VAL A 76 -6.50 -10.44 -11.48
C VAL A 76 -5.71 -9.14 -11.38
N GLY A 77 -5.04 -8.89 -10.27
CA GLY A 77 -4.21 -7.71 -10.04
C GLY A 77 -4.36 -7.16 -8.64
N GLN A 78 -3.79 -5.99 -8.43
CA GLN A 78 -3.77 -5.31 -7.13
C GLN A 78 -4.39 -3.92 -7.24
N ILE A 79 -4.95 -3.45 -6.12
CA ILE A 79 -5.49 -2.10 -6.00
C ILE A 79 -5.00 -1.44 -4.70
N SER A 80 -4.82 -0.12 -4.75
CA SER A 80 -4.55 0.75 -3.61
C SER A 80 -5.83 1.49 -3.22
N THR A 81 -6.15 1.59 -1.95
CA THR A 81 -7.25 2.44 -1.47
C THR A 81 -6.86 3.90 -1.29
N THR A 82 -5.58 4.22 -1.42
CA THR A 82 -5.00 5.56 -1.20
C THR A 82 -4.32 6.16 -2.43
N ALA A 83 -4.38 5.47 -3.58
CA ALA A 83 -3.76 5.90 -4.84
C ALA A 83 -2.27 6.30 -4.72
N ASN A 84 -1.52 5.62 -3.85
CA ASN A 84 -0.11 5.91 -3.56
C ASN A 84 0.88 4.92 -4.21
N GLY A 85 0.39 4.02 -5.08
CA GLY A 85 1.19 2.98 -5.72
C GLY A 85 1.48 1.76 -4.84
N THR A 86 1.05 1.75 -3.57
CA THR A 86 1.19 0.61 -2.66
C THR A 86 -0.10 -0.20 -2.62
N ALA A 87 0.00 -1.49 -2.90
CA ALA A 87 -1.17 -2.37 -2.89
C ALA A 87 -1.73 -2.53 -1.48
N THR A 88 -3.03 -2.31 -1.35
CA THR A 88 -3.79 -2.61 -0.13
C THR A 88 -4.59 -3.90 -0.26
N HIS A 89 -4.95 -4.28 -1.48
CA HIS A 89 -5.72 -5.48 -1.74
C HIS A 89 -5.30 -6.17 -3.04
N TYR A 90 -5.34 -7.50 -3.02
CA TYR A 90 -5.44 -8.32 -4.22
C TYR A 90 -6.89 -8.30 -4.72
N LEU A 91 -7.09 -8.21 -6.02
CA LEU A 91 -8.39 -8.40 -6.65
C LEU A 91 -8.51 -9.82 -7.16
N VAL A 92 -9.66 -10.43 -6.90
CA VAL A 92 -9.98 -11.82 -7.27
C VAL A 92 -11.28 -11.82 -8.07
N ALA A 93 -11.23 -12.29 -9.32
CA ALA A 93 -12.43 -12.49 -10.13
C ALA A 93 -13.05 -13.86 -9.83
N ALA A 94 -14.35 -13.91 -9.69
CA ALA A 94 -15.08 -15.18 -9.55
C ALA A 94 -14.92 -16.07 -10.81
N PRO A 95 -15.02 -17.40 -10.73
CA PRO A 95 -15.09 -18.26 -11.91
C PRO A 95 -16.26 -17.84 -12.82
N ARG A 96 -16.05 -17.87 -14.15
CA ARG A 96 -17.09 -17.41 -15.09
C ARG A 96 -18.38 -18.21 -14.98
N SER A 97 -18.26 -19.51 -14.83
CA SER A 97 -19.41 -20.44 -14.80
C SER A 97 -20.38 -20.19 -13.64
N THR A 98 -19.93 -19.56 -12.56
CA THR A 98 -20.71 -19.35 -11.33
C THR A 98 -20.79 -17.90 -10.89
N GLY A 99 -19.82 -17.08 -11.27
CA GLY A 99 -19.68 -15.68 -10.79
C GLY A 99 -19.87 -14.64 -11.88
N GLN A 100 -20.36 -15.02 -13.05
CA GLN A 100 -20.77 -14.10 -14.12
C GLN A 100 -22.27 -14.24 -14.40
N ASN A 101 -22.91 -13.14 -14.71
CA ASN A 101 -24.25 -13.12 -15.25
C ASN A 101 -24.26 -12.21 -16.47
N ASP A 102 -24.79 -12.71 -17.57
CA ASP A 102 -24.80 -12.01 -18.83
C ASP A 102 -26.15 -11.25 -19.01
N ASN A 103 -26.10 -10.05 -19.56
CA ASN A 103 -27.26 -9.25 -19.94
C ASN A 103 -28.25 -8.95 -18.79
N ILE A 104 -27.76 -8.52 -17.63
CA ILE A 104 -28.58 -8.15 -16.47
C ILE A 104 -28.65 -6.62 -16.33
N ALA A 105 -29.80 -6.08 -15.93
CA ALA A 105 -29.94 -4.69 -15.52
C ALA A 105 -29.28 -4.47 -14.16
N ILE A 106 -28.57 -3.35 -13.98
CA ILE A 106 -28.02 -3.03 -12.67
C ILE A 106 -29.14 -2.74 -11.66
N LYS A 107 -30.20 -2.06 -12.11
CA LYS A 107 -31.35 -1.66 -11.28
C LYS A 107 -32.64 -1.71 -12.07
N SER A 108 -33.75 -2.00 -11.42
CA SER A 108 -35.08 -2.04 -12.04
C SER A 108 -35.68 -0.65 -12.34
N SER A 109 -35.12 0.42 -11.76
CA SER A 109 -35.57 1.80 -11.97
C SER A 109 -34.43 2.73 -12.30
N ASN A 110 -34.69 3.72 -13.16
CA ASN A 110 -33.76 4.79 -13.47
C ASN A 110 -33.78 5.85 -12.37
N SER A 111 -32.99 5.69 -11.35
CA SER A 111 -32.82 6.70 -10.28
C SER A 111 -31.43 6.63 -9.69
N ALA A 112 -30.98 7.72 -9.09
CA ALA A 112 -29.72 7.78 -8.35
C ALA A 112 -29.65 6.66 -7.29
N THR A 113 -28.45 6.17 -7.05
CA THR A 113 -28.16 5.23 -5.97
C THR A 113 -27.17 5.90 -5.04
N SER A 114 -27.66 6.35 -3.88
CA SER A 114 -26.81 7.04 -2.90
C SER A 114 -25.71 6.13 -2.39
N GLY A 115 -24.49 6.69 -2.20
CA GLY A 115 -23.33 5.98 -1.64
C GLY A 115 -22.58 5.09 -2.63
N THR A 116 -22.85 5.20 -3.95
CA THR A 116 -22.22 4.38 -5.00
C THR A 116 -21.27 5.17 -5.90
N SER A 117 -20.68 6.25 -5.38
CA SER A 117 -19.80 7.14 -6.17
C SER A 117 -18.34 6.73 -6.21
N SER A 118 -17.93 5.75 -5.42
CA SER A 118 -16.53 5.35 -5.39
C SER A 118 -16.12 4.70 -6.70
N THR A 119 -15.05 5.20 -7.31
CA THR A 119 -14.48 4.60 -8.52
C THR A 119 -13.62 3.38 -8.23
N PHE A 120 -13.12 3.25 -7.00
CA PHE A 120 -12.18 2.20 -6.60
C PHE A 120 -12.70 1.25 -5.52
N ASN A 121 -13.83 1.49 -4.88
CA ASN A 121 -14.35 0.68 -3.77
C ASN A 121 -15.71 0.08 -4.09
N GLY A 122 -15.69 -0.98 -4.91
CA GLY A 122 -16.90 -1.68 -5.33
C GLY A 122 -17.62 -2.38 -4.17
N ALA A 123 -16.90 -2.83 -3.15
CA ALA A 123 -17.51 -3.45 -1.97
C ALA A 123 -18.40 -2.44 -1.21
N ALA A 124 -17.93 -1.22 -0.98
CA ALA A 124 -18.72 -0.16 -0.35
C ALA A 124 -19.92 0.26 -1.23
N ASN A 125 -19.70 0.42 -2.54
CA ASN A 125 -20.77 0.72 -3.48
C ASN A 125 -21.87 -0.37 -3.44
N THR A 126 -21.46 -1.64 -3.51
CA THR A 126 -22.39 -2.79 -3.48
C THR A 126 -23.17 -2.85 -2.16
N SER A 127 -22.51 -2.61 -1.04
CA SER A 127 -23.16 -2.52 0.27
C SER A 127 -24.21 -1.41 0.30
N SER A 128 -23.93 -0.25 -0.28
CA SER A 128 -24.88 0.86 -0.39
C SER A 128 -26.08 0.54 -1.29
N MET A 129 -25.93 -0.41 -2.20
CA MET A 129 -27.03 -0.92 -3.06
C MET A 129 -27.96 -1.90 -2.32
N GLY A 130 -27.57 -2.45 -1.18
CA GLY A 130 -28.14 -3.66 -0.56
C GLY A 130 -29.59 -3.61 -0.10
N ASN A 131 -30.26 -2.44 -0.08
CA ASN A 131 -31.66 -2.30 0.33
C ASN A 131 -32.61 -1.96 -0.83
N ILE A 132 -32.12 -2.01 -2.06
CA ILE A 132 -32.88 -1.67 -3.25
C ILE A 132 -32.87 -2.89 -4.17
N THR A 133 -33.92 -3.08 -4.96
CA THR A 133 -34.01 -4.15 -5.98
C THR A 133 -32.92 -3.94 -7.05
N VAL A 134 -31.66 -4.18 -6.69
CA VAL A 134 -30.47 -4.09 -7.56
C VAL A 134 -30.07 -5.51 -7.90
N ALA A 135 -30.51 -5.99 -9.05
CA ALA A 135 -30.30 -7.38 -9.45
C ALA A 135 -28.81 -7.74 -9.55
N ALA A 136 -27.99 -6.83 -10.07
CA ALA A 136 -26.55 -7.05 -10.20
C ALA A 136 -25.83 -7.18 -8.84
N ALA A 137 -26.15 -6.29 -7.88
CA ALA A 137 -25.58 -6.37 -6.53
C ALA A 137 -26.04 -7.64 -5.79
N SER A 138 -27.35 -7.96 -5.86
CA SER A 138 -27.92 -9.15 -5.23
C SER A 138 -27.32 -10.44 -5.78
N PHE A 139 -27.05 -10.50 -7.09
CA PHE A 139 -26.34 -11.64 -7.68
C PHE A 139 -24.96 -11.81 -7.05
N CYS A 140 -24.16 -10.75 -6.98
CA CYS A 140 -22.80 -10.82 -6.43
C CYS A 140 -22.80 -11.20 -4.94
N THR A 141 -23.63 -10.53 -4.11
CA THR A 141 -23.68 -10.78 -2.66
C THR A 141 -24.31 -12.12 -2.29
N GLY A 142 -25.08 -12.73 -3.19
CA GLY A 142 -25.62 -14.08 -3.02
C GLY A 142 -24.64 -15.22 -3.28
N LEU A 143 -23.44 -14.91 -3.78
CA LEU A 143 -22.46 -15.94 -4.11
C LEU A 143 -21.75 -16.50 -2.88
N SER A 144 -21.56 -17.84 -2.89
CA SER A 144 -20.70 -18.55 -1.96
C SER A 144 -19.74 -19.43 -2.77
N LEU A 145 -18.53 -18.95 -3.02
CA LEU A 145 -17.56 -19.60 -3.91
C LEU A 145 -16.23 -19.81 -3.19
N GLY A 146 -15.74 -21.04 -3.20
CA GLY A 146 -14.49 -21.39 -2.54
C GLY A 146 -14.48 -21.16 -1.02
N GLY A 147 -15.67 -21.16 -0.38
CA GLY A 147 -15.82 -20.86 1.05
C GLY A 147 -15.90 -19.37 1.38
N TYR A 148 -15.99 -18.50 0.38
CA TYR A 148 -16.05 -17.04 0.55
C TYR A 148 -17.44 -16.50 0.13
N THR A 149 -17.94 -15.53 0.90
CA THR A 149 -19.26 -14.91 0.72
C THR A 149 -19.18 -13.39 0.56
N ASP A 150 -17.99 -12.83 0.44
CA ASP A 150 -17.68 -11.39 0.33
C ASP A 150 -17.55 -10.91 -1.13
N TRP A 151 -18.26 -11.56 -2.05
CA TRP A 151 -18.31 -11.19 -3.45
C TRP A 151 -19.15 -9.94 -3.67
N TYR A 152 -18.71 -9.05 -4.57
CA TYR A 152 -19.39 -7.79 -4.84
C TYR A 152 -19.28 -7.38 -6.32
N LEU A 153 -20.07 -6.38 -6.72
CA LEU A 153 -20.03 -5.76 -8.03
C LEU A 153 -18.84 -4.77 -8.12
N ALA A 154 -17.92 -5.02 -9.03
CA ALA A 154 -16.71 -4.24 -9.17
C ALA A 154 -16.95 -2.73 -9.39
N ALA A 155 -16.14 -1.86 -8.81
CA ALA A 155 -16.08 -0.45 -9.19
C ALA A 155 -15.33 -0.25 -10.52
N ILE A 156 -15.43 0.93 -11.14
CA ILE A 156 -14.87 1.13 -12.48
C ILE A 156 -13.35 0.97 -12.54
N ASP A 157 -12.61 1.45 -11.54
CA ASP A 157 -11.16 1.29 -11.48
C ASP A 157 -10.76 -0.17 -11.21
N GLU A 158 -11.56 -0.95 -10.51
CA GLU A 158 -11.34 -2.39 -10.34
C GLU A 158 -11.55 -3.16 -11.65
N LEU A 159 -12.56 -2.78 -12.43
CA LEU A 159 -12.77 -3.34 -13.79
C LEU A 159 -11.63 -2.97 -14.73
N GLN A 160 -11.09 -1.76 -14.62
CA GLN A 160 -9.92 -1.35 -15.42
C GLN A 160 -8.67 -2.18 -15.07
N VAL A 161 -8.44 -2.52 -13.79
CA VAL A 161 -7.37 -3.46 -13.40
C VAL A 161 -7.59 -4.83 -14.05
N LEU A 162 -8.84 -5.34 -14.00
CA LEU A 162 -9.20 -6.61 -14.62
C LEU A 162 -8.93 -6.59 -16.13
N TYR A 163 -9.39 -5.55 -16.83
CA TYR A 163 -9.17 -5.39 -18.26
C TYR A 163 -7.69 -5.28 -18.61
N TYR A 164 -6.95 -4.42 -17.91
CA TYR A 164 -5.53 -4.18 -18.18
C TYR A 164 -4.69 -5.47 -18.14
N ASN A 165 -4.97 -6.32 -17.16
CA ASN A 165 -4.22 -7.56 -16.96
C ASN A 165 -4.75 -8.75 -17.76
N LEU A 166 -6.04 -8.76 -18.10
CA LEU A 166 -6.72 -9.92 -18.67
C LEU A 166 -7.56 -9.59 -19.91
N LYS A 167 -7.17 -8.58 -20.68
CA LYS A 167 -7.83 -8.26 -21.96
C LYS A 167 -8.08 -9.53 -22.78
N PRO A 168 -9.33 -9.85 -23.11
CA PRO A 168 -9.67 -11.18 -23.63
C PRO A 168 -9.34 -11.41 -25.09
N ILE A 169 -9.24 -10.36 -25.91
CA ILE A 169 -9.17 -10.45 -27.35
C ILE A 169 -8.18 -9.46 -27.95
N THR A 170 -7.63 -9.80 -29.11
CA THR A 170 -6.83 -8.86 -29.92
C THR A 170 -7.76 -7.85 -30.59
N TYR A 171 -7.76 -6.64 -30.10
CA TYR A 171 -8.52 -5.51 -30.62
C TYR A 171 -7.83 -4.20 -30.22
N ASN A 172 -8.03 -3.11 -30.97
CA ASN A 172 -7.46 -1.81 -30.62
C ASN A 172 -8.11 -1.27 -29.32
N ASN A 173 -7.29 -0.82 -28.39
CA ASN A 173 -7.80 -0.20 -27.16
C ASN A 173 -8.34 1.21 -27.43
N SER A 174 -9.25 1.65 -26.55
CA SER A 174 -9.62 3.07 -26.43
C SER A 174 -8.38 3.87 -26.00
N THR A 175 -8.09 4.94 -26.72
CA THR A 175 -6.94 5.81 -26.39
C THR A 175 -7.33 7.02 -25.54
N THR A 176 -8.59 7.08 -25.12
CA THR A 176 -9.13 8.13 -24.24
C THR A 176 -9.34 7.66 -22.80
N ASP A 177 -9.13 6.36 -22.54
CA ASP A 177 -9.37 5.70 -21.26
C ASP A 177 -8.08 5.01 -20.78
N GLY A 178 -8.05 4.57 -19.53
CA GLY A 178 -6.97 3.74 -18.98
C GLY A 178 -6.26 4.33 -17.81
N ILE A 179 -6.30 5.65 -17.58
CA ILE A 179 -5.71 6.24 -16.37
C ILE A 179 -6.40 5.67 -15.14
N ASN A 180 -5.59 5.07 -14.26
CA ASN A 180 -6.06 4.47 -13.02
C ASN A 180 -4.99 4.59 -11.93
N TYR A 181 -5.09 5.60 -11.10
CA TYR A 181 -4.15 5.85 -9.99
C TYR A 181 -4.31 4.86 -8.84
N TYR A 182 -5.46 4.15 -8.77
CA TYR A 182 -5.70 3.13 -7.75
C TYR A 182 -5.15 1.76 -8.14
N ALA A 183 -4.86 1.50 -9.42
CA ALA A 183 -4.16 0.28 -9.85
C ALA A 183 -2.75 0.18 -9.25
N VAL A 184 -2.27 -1.03 -9.05
CA VAL A 184 -0.88 -1.27 -8.63
C VAL A 184 -0.25 -2.31 -9.55
N PRO A 185 0.77 -1.92 -10.33
CA PRO A 185 1.32 -0.56 -10.49
C PRO A 185 0.30 0.43 -11.04
N GLN A 186 0.47 1.72 -10.71
CA GLN A 186 -0.41 2.78 -11.22
C GLN A 186 -0.34 2.88 -12.75
N VAL A 187 -1.49 3.08 -13.38
CA VAL A 187 -1.58 3.41 -14.79
C VAL A 187 -1.78 4.93 -14.91
N THR A 188 -0.73 5.65 -15.25
CA THR A 188 -0.69 7.12 -15.24
C THR A 188 -0.98 7.76 -16.59
N SER A 189 -1.17 6.96 -17.65
CA SER A 189 -1.51 7.42 -18.99
C SER A 189 -2.65 6.58 -19.57
N ASN A 190 -3.35 7.13 -20.55
CA ASN A 190 -4.34 6.37 -21.30
C ASN A 190 -3.72 5.17 -22.01
N TYR A 191 -4.54 4.19 -22.34
CA TYR A 191 -4.10 3.05 -23.16
C TYR A 191 -3.57 3.55 -24.50
N THR A 192 -2.65 2.78 -25.05
CA THR A 192 -2.33 2.91 -26.50
C THR A 192 -3.18 1.91 -27.28
N THR A 193 -3.21 2.02 -28.59
CA THR A 193 -3.97 1.07 -29.45
C THR A 193 -3.59 -0.39 -29.19
N SER A 194 -2.35 -0.66 -28.77
CA SER A 194 -1.79 -2.00 -28.53
C SER A 194 -1.47 -2.33 -27.08
N ASN A 195 -1.48 -1.35 -26.16
CA ASN A 195 -1.23 -1.60 -24.73
C ASN A 195 -2.47 -1.18 -23.90
N PRO A 196 -3.09 -2.11 -23.15
CA PRO A 196 -2.69 -3.51 -22.93
C PRO A 196 -2.89 -4.40 -24.15
N ASP A 197 -2.01 -5.38 -24.28
CA ASP A 197 -2.16 -6.45 -25.26
C ASP A 197 -3.16 -7.52 -24.79
N LYS A 198 -3.60 -8.40 -25.72
CA LYS A 198 -4.37 -9.58 -25.35
C LYS A 198 -3.60 -10.40 -24.31
N THR A 199 -4.29 -10.83 -23.25
CA THR A 199 -3.67 -11.64 -22.20
C THR A 199 -3.05 -12.94 -22.73
N THR A 200 -1.92 -13.33 -22.16
CA THR A 200 -1.31 -14.65 -22.42
C THR A 200 -1.92 -15.77 -21.58
N VAL A 201 -2.77 -15.45 -20.60
CA VAL A 201 -3.46 -16.41 -19.76
C VAL A 201 -4.58 -17.07 -20.57
N SER A 202 -4.37 -18.29 -21.05
CA SER A 202 -5.27 -19.01 -21.95
C SER A 202 -6.71 -19.09 -21.43
N ASP A 203 -6.90 -19.33 -20.14
CA ASP A 203 -8.20 -19.42 -19.50
C ASP A 203 -9.06 -18.16 -19.59
N PHE A 204 -8.42 -16.99 -19.78
CA PHE A 204 -9.09 -15.71 -19.91
C PHE A 204 -9.23 -15.22 -21.35
N GLN A 205 -8.77 -15.98 -22.32
CA GLN A 205 -8.86 -15.62 -23.75
C GLN A 205 -10.23 -15.96 -24.34
N TRP A 206 -10.87 -14.97 -24.94
CA TRP A 206 -12.11 -15.18 -25.70
C TRP A 206 -11.80 -15.83 -27.06
N PRO A 207 -12.63 -16.75 -27.57
CA PRO A 207 -13.83 -17.33 -26.95
C PRO A 207 -13.58 -18.66 -26.21
N ASN A 208 -12.37 -19.18 -26.16
CA ASN A 208 -12.09 -20.58 -25.81
C ASN A 208 -11.65 -20.79 -24.36
N GLY A 209 -11.26 -19.75 -23.64
CA GLY A 209 -10.86 -19.87 -22.24
C GLY A 209 -12.05 -20.13 -21.32
N ALA A 210 -11.91 -20.98 -20.31
CA ALA A 210 -12.99 -21.31 -19.39
C ALA A 210 -13.48 -20.09 -18.56
N ASN A 211 -12.60 -19.11 -18.35
CA ASN A 211 -12.85 -17.93 -17.53
C ASN A 211 -12.77 -16.62 -18.31
N TYR A 212 -12.89 -16.64 -19.63
CA TYR A 212 -12.76 -15.44 -20.45
C TYR A 212 -13.68 -14.31 -19.96
N LEU A 213 -13.23 -13.08 -20.13
CA LEU A 213 -14.08 -11.92 -19.97
C LEU A 213 -14.93 -11.77 -21.23
N SER A 214 -16.24 -11.54 -21.06
CA SER A 214 -17.11 -11.24 -22.18
C SER A 214 -16.56 -10.05 -22.98
N SER A 215 -16.60 -10.11 -24.30
CA SER A 215 -16.18 -8.98 -25.15
C SER A 215 -17.16 -7.80 -25.10
N GLY A 216 -18.31 -7.96 -24.45
CA GLY A 216 -19.37 -6.97 -24.29
C GLY A 216 -19.07 -5.91 -23.23
N SER A 217 -20.12 -5.22 -22.83
CA SER A 217 -20.10 -4.22 -21.76
C SER A 217 -20.30 -4.91 -20.42
N THR A 218 -19.46 -4.56 -19.44
CA THR A 218 -19.55 -5.07 -18.07
C THR A 218 -19.94 -3.93 -17.13
N TRP A 219 -20.96 -4.14 -16.29
CA TRP A 219 -21.42 -3.20 -15.29
C TRP A 219 -20.35 -2.92 -14.23
N SER A 220 -20.23 -1.64 -13.90
CA SER A 220 -19.56 -1.19 -12.69
C SER A 220 -20.57 -0.83 -11.60
N SER A 221 -20.20 -0.97 -10.34
CA SER A 221 -20.96 -0.47 -9.18
C SER A 221 -20.89 1.06 -9.03
N THR A 222 -20.10 1.75 -9.85
CA THR A 222 -19.89 3.20 -9.77
C THR A 222 -21.01 3.94 -10.49
N ASP A 223 -21.75 4.76 -9.75
CA ASP A 223 -22.76 5.66 -10.28
C ASP A 223 -22.12 6.91 -10.92
N THR A 224 -22.76 7.49 -11.91
CA THR A 224 -22.26 8.68 -12.61
C THR A 224 -22.45 9.99 -11.84
N ASN A 225 -23.14 9.98 -10.68
CA ASN A 225 -23.36 11.12 -9.79
C ASN A 225 -23.82 12.41 -10.51
N GLY A 226 -24.83 12.31 -11.34
CA GLY A 226 -25.38 13.45 -12.06
C GLY A 226 -24.61 13.86 -13.32
N VAL A 227 -23.42 13.31 -13.58
CA VAL A 227 -22.74 13.50 -14.86
C VAL A 227 -23.43 12.64 -15.92
N GLY A 228 -24.26 13.26 -16.75
CA GLY A 228 -25.12 12.58 -17.72
C GLY A 228 -26.49 12.14 -17.20
N GLY A 229 -26.86 12.61 -15.99
CA GLY A 229 -28.11 12.31 -15.28
C GLY A 229 -28.01 11.13 -14.33
N ASP A 230 -28.80 11.16 -13.27
CA ASP A 230 -28.83 10.15 -12.18
C ASP A 230 -29.28 8.74 -12.63
N ASN A 231 -29.59 8.60 -13.90
CA ASN A 231 -30.15 7.39 -14.49
C ASN A 231 -29.08 6.41 -15.00
N ASN A 232 -27.80 6.84 -15.03
CA ASN A 232 -26.71 6.09 -15.64
C ASN A 232 -25.74 5.54 -14.59
N ALA A 233 -25.11 4.42 -14.92
CA ALA A 233 -23.93 3.90 -14.23
C ALA A 233 -22.81 3.64 -15.24
N TYR A 234 -21.58 3.58 -14.75
CA TYR A 234 -20.45 3.25 -15.61
C TYR A 234 -20.46 1.80 -16.04
N ILE A 235 -20.04 1.58 -17.27
CA ILE A 235 -19.72 0.27 -17.85
C ILE A 235 -18.31 0.31 -18.39
N LEU A 236 -17.66 -0.85 -18.42
CA LEU A 236 -16.41 -1.05 -19.15
C LEU A 236 -16.64 -2.00 -20.31
N ARG A 237 -16.24 -1.60 -21.52
CA ARG A 237 -16.28 -2.47 -22.70
C ARG A 237 -15.03 -3.36 -22.71
N MET A 238 -15.21 -4.64 -22.42
CA MET A 238 -14.10 -5.59 -22.33
C MET A 238 -13.39 -5.87 -23.68
N ILE A 239 -13.99 -5.48 -24.79
CA ILE A 239 -13.34 -5.60 -26.10
C ILE A 239 -12.17 -4.63 -26.24
N ASN A 240 -12.27 -3.41 -25.70
CA ASN A 240 -11.32 -2.33 -25.99
C ASN A 240 -11.00 -1.42 -24.76
N GLY A 241 -11.52 -1.72 -23.59
CA GLY A 241 -11.27 -0.93 -22.37
C GLY A 241 -11.92 0.44 -22.35
N ASN A 242 -12.87 0.73 -23.25
CA ASN A 242 -13.61 1.99 -23.23
C ASN A 242 -14.52 2.07 -22.01
N VAL A 243 -14.38 3.14 -21.24
CA VAL A 243 -15.26 3.50 -20.13
C VAL A 243 -16.42 4.32 -20.66
N ASP A 244 -17.61 3.79 -20.55
CA ASP A 244 -18.83 4.41 -21.06
C ASP A 244 -19.91 4.48 -19.95
N ARG A 245 -21.03 5.05 -20.25
CA ARG A 245 -22.16 5.21 -19.34
C ARG A 245 -23.42 4.71 -20.03
N THR A 246 -24.22 3.95 -19.32
CA THR A 246 -25.50 3.49 -19.86
C THR A 246 -26.59 3.51 -18.80
N ASN A 247 -27.83 3.52 -19.28
CA ASN A 247 -29.02 3.52 -18.46
C ASN A 247 -29.05 2.27 -17.55
N LYS A 248 -29.32 2.46 -16.26
CA LYS A 248 -29.30 1.39 -15.24
C LYS A 248 -30.26 0.23 -15.51
N GLN A 249 -31.27 0.43 -16.36
CA GLN A 249 -32.20 -0.62 -16.80
C GLN A 249 -31.69 -1.38 -18.04
N ALA A 250 -30.65 -0.92 -18.69
CA ALA A 250 -30.08 -1.64 -19.83
C ALA A 250 -29.43 -2.96 -19.36
N GLY A 251 -29.37 -3.93 -20.26
CA GLY A 251 -28.67 -5.18 -20.02
C GLY A 251 -27.16 -5.00 -20.29
N ALA A 252 -26.34 -5.41 -19.34
CA ALA A 252 -24.91 -5.62 -19.54
C ALA A 252 -24.44 -6.79 -18.66
N ASP A 253 -23.24 -7.27 -18.92
CA ASP A 253 -22.68 -8.38 -18.17
C ASP A 253 -22.19 -7.92 -16.80
N ILE A 254 -22.15 -8.83 -15.84
CA ILE A 254 -21.46 -8.61 -14.57
C ILE A 254 -20.48 -9.74 -14.33
N ARG A 255 -19.35 -9.41 -13.72
CA ARG A 255 -18.40 -10.37 -13.17
C ARG A 255 -18.18 -10.01 -11.70
N ALA A 256 -18.60 -10.91 -10.81
CA ALA A 256 -18.35 -10.71 -9.39
C ALA A 256 -16.85 -10.75 -9.10
N ILE A 257 -16.41 -9.86 -8.23
CA ILE A 257 -15.04 -9.85 -7.71
C ILE A 257 -15.06 -9.82 -6.18
N ARG A 258 -13.93 -10.09 -5.57
CA ARG A 258 -13.69 -9.86 -4.15
C ARG A 258 -12.30 -9.27 -3.92
N ARG A 259 -12.12 -8.64 -2.78
CA ARG A 259 -10.84 -8.13 -2.28
C ARG A 259 -10.29 -9.06 -1.23
N VAL A 260 -9.00 -9.34 -1.34
CA VAL A 260 -8.25 -9.98 -0.26
C VAL A 260 -7.19 -8.98 0.18
N ALA A 261 -7.20 -8.59 1.45
CA ALA A 261 -6.20 -7.65 1.96
C ALA A 261 -4.79 -8.17 1.66
N VAL A 262 -3.96 -7.32 1.08
CA VAL A 262 -2.53 -7.57 1.03
C VAL A 262 -2.06 -7.49 2.47
N GLY A 263 -1.61 -8.60 3.02
CA GLY A 263 -1.08 -8.60 4.37
C GLY A 263 0.12 -7.66 4.41
N VAL A 264 0.03 -6.62 5.22
CA VAL A 264 1.21 -5.82 5.53
C VAL A 264 2.17 -6.76 6.22
N ALA A 265 3.33 -7.00 5.62
CA ALA A 265 4.36 -7.75 6.29
C ALA A 265 4.63 -7.05 7.64
N THR A 266 4.50 -7.76 8.76
CA THR A 266 4.89 -7.22 10.05
C THR A 266 6.41 -7.19 10.11
N PRO A 267 7.02 -6.06 10.48
CA PRO A 267 8.46 -6.01 10.64
C PRO A 267 8.91 -6.91 11.79
N GLY A 268 10.14 -7.38 11.72
CA GLY A 268 10.83 -8.05 12.82
C GLY A 268 11.22 -7.07 13.93
N ALA A 269 12.41 -7.24 14.49
CA ALA A 269 12.96 -6.30 15.47
C ALA A 269 13.34 -4.96 14.82
N ILE A 270 13.46 -3.92 15.66
CA ILE A 270 13.98 -2.61 15.22
C ILE A 270 15.35 -2.81 14.57
N GLY A 271 15.52 -2.30 13.38
CA GLY A 271 16.72 -2.42 12.56
C GLY A 271 16.74 -3.60 11.59
N ASP A 272 15.75 -4.50 11.64
CA ASP A 272 15.66 -5.61 10.69
C ASP A 272 15.32 -5.13 9.27
N PRO A 273 15.77 -5.85 8.24
CA PRO A 273 15.37 -5.57 6.87
C PRO A 273 13.85 -5.62 6.70
N PHE A 274 13.27 -4.60 6.12
CA PHE A 274 11.83 -4.50 5.91
C PHE A 274 11.50 -3.64 4.69
N GLN A 275 10.79 -4.19 3.72
CA GLN A 275 10.23 -3.50 2.56
C GLN A 275 11.19 -2.52 1.86
N GLY A 276 12.37 -3.00 1.46
CA GLY A 276 13.38 -2.23 0.72
C GLY A 276 14.30 -1.37 1.58
N GLY A 277 14.08 -1.33 2.89
CA GLY A 277 14.90 -0.63 3.87
C GLY A 277 15.00 -1.40 5.17
N TYR A 278 14.96 -0.67 6.29
CA TYR A 278 15.08 -1.24 7.63
C TYR A 278 14.02 -0.67 8.55
N TYR A 279 13.41 -1.49 9.39
CA TYR A 279 12.38 -1.07 10.32
C TYR A 279 12.93 -0.12 11.39
N ALA A 280 12.40 1.09 11.43
CA ALA A 280 12.86 2.15 12.34
C ALA A 280 11.93 2.36 13.56
N GLY A 281 10.75 1.75 13.55
CA GLY A 281 9.74 1.90 14.60
C GLY A 281 8.35 2.19 14.04
N ALA A 282 7.38 2.38 14.93
CA ALA A 282 5.99 2.65 14.56
C ALA A 282 5.54 4.04 15.00
N ILE A 283 4.56 4.59 14.25
CA ILE A 283 3.94 5.88 14.51
C ILE A 283 2.42 5.74 14.55
N SER A 284 1.76 6.49 15.44
CA SER A 284 0.32 6.71 15.46
C SER A 284 0.01 8.10 14.92
N VAL A 285 -0.84 8.22 13.91
CA VAL A 285 -1.30 9.54 13.44
C VAL A 285 -2.32 10.17 14.41
N ASN A 286 -2.89 9.39 15.32
CA ASN A 286 -3.90 9.81 16.27
C ASN A 286 -3.33 10.15 17.66
N ALA A 287 -2.04 9.91 17.92
CA ALA A 287 -1.39 10.03 19.23
C ALA A 287 -2.10 9.21 20.35
N ASP A 288 -2.66 8.06 19.99
CA ASP A 288 -3.42 7.16 20.87
C ASP A 288 -2.63 5.92 21.32
N ASN A 289 -1.31 5.91 21.05
CA ASN A 289 -0.41 4.79 21.30
C ASN A 289 -0.73 3.49 20.50
N VAL A 290 -1.59 3.57 19.50
CA VAL A 290 -1.89 2.47 18.58
C VAL A 290 -1.18 2.72 17.25
N ALA A 291 -0.34 1.79 16.84
CA ALA A 291 0.41 1.94 15.58
C ALA A 291 -0.56 2.03 14.39
N THR A 292 -0.42 3.08 13.61
CA THR A 292 -1.11 3.24 12.32
C THR A 292 -0.19 2.98 11.15
N HIS A 293 1.12 3.17 11.36
CA HIS A 293 2.13 2.95 10.33
C HIS A 293 3.44 2.45 10.92
N TYR A 294 4.15 1.62 10.15
CA TYR A 294 5.56 1.30 10.32
C TYR A 294 6.43 2.32 9.58
N LEU A 295 7.51 2.74 10.19
CA LEU A 295 8.53 3.59 9.56
C LEU A 295 9.69 2.74 9.08
N VAL A 296 10.09 2.94 7.82
CA VAL A 296 11.20 2.26 7.18
C VAL A 296 12.23 3.28 6.77
N ILE A 297 13.46 3.11 7.25
CA ILE A 297 14.59 3.94 6.82
C ILE A 297 15.30 3.27 5.64
N SER A 298 15.70 4.06 4.65
CA SER A 298 16.47 3.56 3.50
C SER A 298 17.85 3.02 3.92
N PRO A 299 18.46 2.11 3.16
CA PRO A 299 19.89 1.82 3.29
C PRO A 299 20.70 3.11 3.14
N ARG A 300 21.85 3.21 3.82
CA ARG A 300 22.75 4.36 3.66
C ARG A 300 23.26 4.47 2.23
N SER A 301 23.74 3.36 1.67
CA SER A 301 24.13 3.29 0.27
C SER A 301 22.89 3.46 -0.62
N GLY A 302 22.86 4.55 -1.37
CA GLY A 302 21.76 4.89 -2.28
C GLY A 302 20.58 5.64 -1.65
N GLY A 303 20.33 5.52 -0.35
CA GLY A 303 19.18 6.17 0.32
C GLY A 303 19.56 7.32 1.26
N SER A 304 20.85 7.58 1.43
CA SER A 304 21.38 8.77 2.10
C SER A 304 22.16 9.60 1.10
N ASP A 305 21.93 10.90 1.13
CA ASP A 305 22.74 11.81 0.35
C ASP A 305 24.16 11.93 0.93
N SER A 306 25.15 11.78 0.10
CA SER A 306 26.58 11.84 0.49
C SER A 306 27.16 13.26 0.41
N THR A 307 26.45 14.21 -0.20
CA THR A 307 26.99 15.53 -0.56
C THR A 307 26.32 16.69 0.18
N ASN A 308 25.42 16.42 1.10
CA ASN A 308 24.49 17.36 1.73
C ASN A 308 23.65 18.13 0.69
N LYS A 309 22.44 18.50 1.04
CA LYS A 309 21.54 19.22 0.13
C LYS A 309 20.83 20.34 0.85
N ALA A 310 20.59 21.42 0.12
CA ALA A 310 19.67 22.44 0.58
C ALA A 310 18.25 21.84 0.64
N TYR A 311 17.51 22.20 1.70
CA TYR A 311 16.09 21.85 1.78
C TYR A 311 15.31 22.47 0.61
N ARG A 312 15.66 23.71 0.27
CA ARG A 312 15.11 24.46 -0.84
C ARG A 312 16.16 25.42 -1.42
N SER A 313 16.06 25.75 -2.70
CA SER A 313 16.98 26.68 -3.37
C SER A 313 16.82 28.14 -2.91
N THR A 314 15.69 28.49 -2.29
CA THR A 314 15.41 29.82 -1.72
C THR A 314 14.67 29.69 -0.40
N SER A 315 14.77 30.73 0.44
CA SER A 315 13.97 30.85 1.66
C SER A 315 12.49 31.18 1.34
N GLY A 316 11.61 31.05 2.33
CA GLY A 316 10.21 31.40 2.26
C GLY A 316 9.26 30.23 2.56
N THR A 317 7.98 30.53 2.73
CA THR A 317 6.92 29.59 3.12
C THR A 317 6.68 28.53 2.06
N ILE A 318 6.39 27.32 2.52
CA ILE A 318 5.91 26.20 1.69
C ILE A 318 4.54 25.78 2.23
N SER A 319 3.50 26.11 1.47
CA SER A 319 2.15 25.72 1.86
C SER A 319 2.04 24.20 1.97
N GLY A 320 1.62 23.70 3.14
CA GLY A 320 1.38 22.27 3.38
C GLY A 320 2.58 21.47 3.90
N ALA A 321 3.77 22.08 4.12
CA ALA A 321 4.95 21.38 4.62
C ALA A 321 5.18 21.55 6.14
N VAL A 322 4.12 21.66 6.93
CA VAL A 322 4.20 21.98 8.38
C VAL A 322 3.94 20.77 9.28
N SER A 323 3.52 19.65 8.74
CA SER A 323 3.20 18.46 9.55
C SER A 323 4.44 17.89 10.22
N ARG A 324 4.32 17.56 11.52
CA ARG A 324 5.38 16.89 12.27
C ARG A 324 5.36 15.37 12.12
N ILE A 325 4.32 14.80 11.49
CA ILE A 325 4.07 13.36 11.39
C ILE A 325 3.78 12.87 9.97
N GLU A 326 3.64 13.77 8.99
CA GLU A 326 3.26 13.43 7.61
C GLU A 326 4.36 13.84 6.61
N GLY A 327 5.51 13.15 6.73
CA GLY A 327 6.64 13.34 5.81
C GLY A 327 6.28 13.19 4.33
N PRO A 328 5.46 12.21 3.92
CA PRO A 328 5.00 12.08 2.52
C PRO A 328 4.29 13.32 2.01
N SER A 329 3.35 13.87 2.79
CA SER A 329 2.57 15.07 2.43
C SER A 329 3.47 16.31 2.35
N ASN A 330 4.35 16.50 3.35
CA ASN A 330 5.33 17.60 3.36
C ASN A 330 6.26 17.54 2.14
N THR A 331 6.77 16.36 1.82
CA THR A 331 7.66 16.15 0.65
C THR A 331 6.93 16.44 -0.65
N SER A 332 5.66 16.06 -0.76
CA SER A 332 4.82 16.38 -1.92
C SER A 332 4.58 17.88 -2.06
N ALA A 333 4.33 18.59 -0.94
CA ALA A 333 4.20 20.05 -0.94
C ALA A 333 5.50 20.76 -1.38
N LEU A 334 6.67 20.20 -0.99
CA LEU A 334 7.98 20.68 -1.45
C LEU A 334 8.14 20.55 -2.98
N ILE A 335 7.79 19.39 -3.52
CA ILE A 335 7.87 19.14 -4.98
C ILE A 335 6.90 20.05 -5.75
N ALA A 336 5.70 20.27 -5.23
CA ALA A 336 4.70 21.13 -5.85
C ALA A 336 5.01 22.64 -5.71
N SER A 337 6.00 23.01 -4.90
CA SER A 337 6.34 24.41 -4.68
C SER A 337 6.99 25.06 -5.92
N ALA A 338 6.84 26.37 -6.06
CA ALA A 338 7.38 27.12 -7.20
C ALA A 338 8.92 27.12 -7.29
N TYR A 339 9.60 26.67 -6.25
CA TYR A 339 11.07 26.66 -6.18
C TYR A 339 11.58 25.24 -5.99
N SER A 340 12.74 24.96 -6.59
CA SER A 340 13.38 23.64 -6.51
C SER A 340 13.76 23.28 -5.07
N SER A 341 13.49 22.04 -4.70
CA SER A 341 13.96 21.40 -3.48
C SER A 341 14.98 20.29 -3.82
N PRO A 342 16.29 20.57 -3.73
CA PRO A 342 17.30 19.53 -3.97
C PRO A 342 17.11 18.30 -3.06
N ALA A 343 16.69 18.51 -1.80
CA ALA A 343 16.41 17.44 -0.85
C ALA A 343 15.22 16.56 -1.28
N ALA A 344 14.09 17.18 -1.66
CA ALA A 344 12.90 16.43 -2.09
C ALA A 344 13.11 15.75 -3.44
N ASN A 345 13.78 16.39 -4.39
CA ASN A 345 14.13 15.79 -5.68
C ASN A 345 15.01 14.54 -5.50
N PHE A 346 15.96 14.59 -4.56
CA PHE A 346 16.81 13.45 -4.23
C PHE A 346 15.95 12.23 -3.80
N VAL A 347 15.10 12.39 -2.79
CA VAL A 347 14.32 11.26 -2.26
C VAL A 347 13.30 10.73 -3.27
N ARG A 348 12.69 11.60 -4.07
CA ARG A 348 11.74 11.20 -5.13
C ARG A 348 12.39 10.51 -6.31
N GLY A 349 13.68 10.71 -6.54
CA GLY A 349 14.46 10.01 -7.55
C GLY A 349 14.90 8.60 -7.14
N LEU A 350 14.64 8.18 -5.89
CA LEU A 350 15.10 6.89 -5.39
C LEU A 350 14.20 5.74 -5.87
N SER A 351 14.86 4.64 -6.27
CA SER A 351 14.24 3.34 -6.47
C SER A 351 15.09 2.30 -5.72
N ILE A 352 14.63 1.90 -4.54
CA ILE A 352 15.37 1.00 -3.64
C ILE A 352 14.48 -0.18 -3.27
N GLY A 353 14.96 -1.41 -3.51
CA GLY A 353 14.21 -2.63 -3.24
C GLY A 353 12.89 -2.75 -4.01
N GLY A 354 12.80 -2.10 -5.19
CA GLY A 354 11.58 -2.04 -6.01
C GLY A 354 10.57 -0.96 -5.57
N TYR A 355 10.91 -0.13 -4.60
CA TYR A 355 10.02 0.91 -4.06
C TYR A 355 10.49 2.31 -4.49
N THR A 356 9.53 3.18 -4.81
CA THR A 356 9.75 4.56 -5.29
C THR A 356 9.04 5.63 -4.45
N ASP A 357 8.38 5.23 -3.36
CA ASP A 357 7.61 6.06 -2.45
C ASP A 357 8.44 6.67 -1.31
N TRP A 358 9.73 6.87 -1.54
CA TRP A 358 10.66 7.46 -0.58
C TRP A 358 10.42 8.96 -0.40
N TYR A 359 10.55 9.44 0.86
CA TYR A 359 10.30 10.82 1.24
C TYR A 359 11.27 11.34 2.31
N ILE A 360 11.30 12.65 2.55
CA ILE A 360 12.04 13.26 3.65
C ILE A 360 11.20 13.09 4.93
N PRO A 361 11.73 12.47 6.01
CA PRO A 361 10.94 12.24 7.23
C PRO A 361 10.46 13.55 7.86
N ALA A 362 9.26 13.55 8.41
CA ALA A 362 8.79 14.61 9.29
C ALA A 362 9.54 14.57 10.64
N LEU A 363 9.45 15.65 11.42
CA LEU A 363 10.23 15.78 12.66
C LEU A 363 10.02 14.59 13.60
N HIS A 364 8.77 14.23 13.91
CA HIS A 364 8.48 13.11 14.80
C HIS A 364 8.80 11.73 14.22
N GLU A 365 8.79 11.57 12.89
CA GLU A 365 9.24 10.33 12.25
C GLU A 365 10.75 10.15 12.42
N LEU A 366 11.54 11.20 12.26
CA LEU A 366 13.00 11.16 12.43
C LEU A 366 13.40 10.96 13.91
N THR A 367 12.66 11.55 14.86
CA THR A 367 12.91 11.35 16.30
C THR A 367 12.54 9.95 16.80
N ILE A 368 11.59 9.25 16.14
CA ILE A 368 11.33 7.83 16.40
C ILE A 368 12.55 6.99 16.02
N PHE A 369 13.10 7.22 14.82
CA PHE A 369 14.31 6.54 14.38
C PHE A 369 15.48 6.79 15.34
N TYR A 370 15.74 8.06 15.70
CA TYR A 370 16.81 8.39 16.64
C TYR A 370 16.66 7.65 17.97
N TYR A 371 15.48 7.67 18.54
CA TYR A 371 15.21 7.00 19.83
C TYR A 371 15.49 5.49 19.78
N ASN A 372 15.08 4.84 18.72
CA ASN A 372 15.18 3.39 18.58
C ASN A 372 16.58 2.92 18.14
N LEU A 373 17.27 3.73 17.36
CA LEU A 373 18.52 3.35 16.69
C LEU A 373 19.66 4.38 16.91
N LYS A 374 19.68 5.01 18.10
CA LYS A 374 20.75 5.95 18.49
C LYS A 374 22.13 5.35 18.24
N PRO A 375 23.00 6.01 17.44
CA PRO A 375 24.25 5.41 17.02
C PRO A 375 25.39 5.56 18.02
N THR A 376 25.34 6.52 18.95
CA THR A 376 26.45 6.94 19.80
C THR A 376 26.22 6.70 21.28
N THR A 377 27.31 6.70 22.08
CA THR A 377 27.22 6.69 23.55
C THR A 377 27.20 8.12 24.14
N GLY A 378 27.21 9.16 23.31
CA GLY A 378 27.13 10.54 23.77
C GLY A 378 25.84 10.83 24.56
N ALA A 379 25.86 11.86 25.41
CA ALA A 379 24.65 12.31 26.10
C ALA A 379 23.57 12.77 25.12
N ASN A 380 22.31 12.53 25.46
CA ASN A 380 21.19 13.06 24.68
C ASN A 380 20.91 14.52 25.09
N ASP A 381 20.33 15.26 24.12
CA ASP A 381 19.73 16.56 24.41
C ASP A 381 18.48 16.40 25.29
N THR A 382 18.48 17.10 26.42
CA THR A 382 17.38 16.98 27.40
C THR A 382 16.20 17.94 27.12
N PHE A 383 16.29 18.74 26.07
CA PHE A 383 15.23 19.66 25.63
C PHE A 383 14.41 19.11 24.44
N SER A 384 14.84 17.99 23.87
CA SER A 384 14.23 17.33 22.72
C SER A 384 13.66 15.96 23.09
N GLY A 385 12.82 15.37 22.23
CA GLY A 385 12.45 13.97 22.29
C GLY A 385 11.03 13.64 22.70
N ALA A 386 10.27 14.59 23.26
CA ALA A 386 8.83 14.37 23.50
C ALA A 386 8.12 14.11 22.17
N ASN A 387 7.48 12.97 22.05
CA ASN A 387 6.79 12.56 20.83
C ASN A 387 5.56 11.71 21.15
N PRO A 388 4.37 12.32 21.28
CA PRO A 388 3.14 11.59 21.59
C PRO A 388 2.68 10.68 20.44
N TYR A 389 3.20 10.87 19.25
CA TYR A 389 2.88 10.06 18.07
C TYR A 389 3.76 8.81 17.93
N ALA A 390 4.85 8.70 18.69
CA ALA A 390 5.63 7.46 18.72
C ALA A 390 4.82 6.30 19.30
N VAL A 391 5.16 5.07 18.90
CA VAL A 391 4.57 3.86 19.52
C VAL A 391 5.71 2.95 19.99
N PRO A 392 5.90 2.82 21.31
CA PRO A 392 5.13 3.48 22.40
C PRO A 392 5.33 5.00 22.47
N ALA A 393 4.29 5.73 22.90
CA ALA A 393 4.29 7.18 22.99
C ALA A 393 5.31 7.69 24.03
N ARG A 394 5.97 8.80 23.72
CA ARG A 394 6.93 9.47 24.60
C ARG A 394 6.38 10.81 25.07
N GLY A 395 5.87 10.87 26.28
CA GLY A 395 5.29 12.08 26.88
C GLY A 395 6.31 13.07 27.46
N SER A 396 7.61 12.72 27.47
CA SER A 396 8.67 13.56 28.04
C SER A 396 9.89 13.60 27.09
N ASN A 397 10.73 14.62 27.30
CA ASN A 397 12.02 14.75 26.60
C ASN A 397 12.97 13.60 26.98
N TYR A 398 14.04 13.47 26.22
CA TYR A 398 15.12 12.53 26.53
C TYR A 398 15.75 12.88 27.88
N THR A 399 16.30 11.87 28.55
CA THR A 399 17.29 12.12 29.59
C THR A 399 18.69 12.02 28.99
N SER A 400 19.70 12.47 29.68
CA SER A 400 21.08 12.37 29.18
C SER A 400 21.51 10.94 28.82
N GLY A 401 20.93 9.93 29.48
CA GLY A 401 21.23 8.51 29.25
C GLY A 401 20.16 7.72 28.50
N ASN A 402 18.95 8.28 28.28
CA ASN A 402 17.87 7.59 27.57
C ASN A 402 17.36 8.46 26.40
N PRO A 403 17.40 7.96 25.14
CA PRO A 403 17.78 6.60 24.76
C PRO A 403 19.26 6.28 24.93
N ALA A 404 19.54 5.03 25.28
CA ALA A 404 20.89 4.50 25.22
C ALA A 404 21.28 4.23 23.76
N ARG A 405 22.61 4.06 23.51
CA ARG A 405 23.07 3.60 22.19
C ARG A 405 22.39 2.26 21.85
N THR A 406 21.90 2.13 20.62
CA THR A 406 21.32 0.88 20.14
C THR A 406 22.29 -0.30 20.31
N SER A 407 21.74 -1.48 20.63
CA SER A 407 22.51 -2.74 20.65
C SER A 407 22.76 -3.27 19.23
N ASN A 408 22.02 -2.79 18.23
CA ASN A 408 22.23 -3.21 16.84
C ASN A 408 23.53 -2.60 16.30
N THR A 409 24.54 -3.47 16.13
CA THR A 409 25.91 -3.07 15.75
C THR A 409 25.99 -2.41 14.39
N ASP A 410 25.08 -2.71 13.49
CA ASP A 410 25.03 -2.13 12.14
C ASP A 410 24.70 -0.63 12.13
N TYR A 411 24.04 -0.16 13.18
CA TYR A 411 23.70 1.25 13.38
C TYR A 411 24.68 1.98 14.29
N GLN A 412 25.54 1.25 15.01
CA GLN A 412 26.49 1.84 15.95
C GLN A 412 27.60 2.58 15.23
N SER A 413 28.04 3.63 15.90
CA SER A 413 29.26 4.36 15.53
C SER A 413 30.28 4.33 16.63
N ASN A 414 31.54 4.19 16.27
CA ASN A 414 32.68 4.16 17.16
C ASN A 414 33.32 5.53 17.37
N GLY A 415 32.62 6.63 17.09
CA GLY A 415 33.17 7.98 17.28
C GLY A 415 34.25 8.39 16.26
N SER A 416 34.90 7.45 15.59
CA SER A 416 35.90 7.66 14.54
C SER A 416 35.42 7.35 13.12
N GLY A 417 34.13 7.13 12.93
CA GLY A 417 33.55 6.90 11.60
C GLY A 417 33.80 5.52 11.00
N THR A 418 34.38 4.59 11.73
CA THR A 418 34.76 3.26 11.23
C THR A 418 34.24 2.14 12.14
N GLY A 419 32.95 1.93 12.21
CA GLY A 419 32.39 0.81 12.95
C GLY A 419 31.01 0.47 12.44
N GLY A 420 30.71 -0.79 12.20
CA GLY A 420 29.50 -1.29 11.61
C GLY A 420 29.58 -1.42 10.08
N THR A 421 28.80 -2.33 9.50
CA THR A 421 28.65 -2.38 8.05
C THR A 421 28.04 -1.07 7.58
N GLN A 422 28.70 -0.36 6.69
CA GLN A 422 28.33 0.99 6.25
C GLN A 422 26.91 1.10 5.66
N ALA A 423 26.23 -0.01 5.50
CA ALA A 423 24.92 -0.09 4.89
C ALA A 423 23.80 0.58 5.70
N MET A 424 23.92 0.63 7.03
CA MET A 424 22.83 1.07 7.93
C MET A 424 23.16 2.29 8.76
N GLN A 425 24.43 2.68 8.91
CA GLN A 425 24.84 3.85 9.70
C GLN A 425 24.11 5.12 9.24
N MET A 426 23.85 6.03 10.17
CA MET A 426 23.27 7.34 9.87
C MET A 426 24.12 8.12 8.86
N GLN A 427 25.42 8.25 9.14
CA GLN A 427 26.45 8.79 8.24
C GLN A 427 27.84 8.50 8.79
N SER A 428 28.89 8.61 7.96
CA SER A 428 30.28 8.47 8.37
C SER A 428 30.77 9.62 9.26
N ASN A 429 30.03 10.71 9.34
CA ASN A 429 30.42 11.91 10.06
C ASN A 429 29.27 12.32 11.02
N PHE A 430 29.47 12.09 12.34
CA PHE A 430 28.46 12.32 13.39
C PHE A 430 28.16 13.80 13.67
N ASN A 431 28.86 14.71 13.03
CA ASN A 431 28.64 16.15 13.17
C ASN A 431 27.67 16.71 12.12
N ALA A 432 27.00 15.85 11.37
CA ALA A 432 26.08 16.30 10.34
C ALA A 432 24.64 16.26 10.84
N TRP A 433 23.93 17.32 10.60
CA TRP A 433 22.50 17.43 10.85
C TRP A 433 21.68 16.80 9.73
N PHE A 434 20.53 16.28 10.05
CA PHE A 434 19.60 15.68 9.11
C PHE A 434 18.39 16.58 8.90
N TRP A 435 18.04 16.83 7.64
CA TRP A 435 16.78 17.50 7.31
C TRP A 435 15.58 16.69 7.75
N THR A 436 14.60 17.39 8.32
CA THR A 436 13.22 16.92 8.34
C THR A 436 12.42 17.57 7.20
N SER A 437 11.23 17.08 6.90
CA SER A 437 10.33 17.75 5.95
C SER A 437 9.45 18.81 6.61
N THR A 438 9.59 19.04 7.92
CA THR A 438 8.71 19.91 8.70
C THR A 438 9.24 21.34 8.69
N GLU A 439 8.46 22.26 8.13
CA GLU A 439 8.74 23.70 8.17
C GLU A 439 8.58 24.26 9.58
N TYR A 440 9.45 25.21 9.97
CA TYR A 440 9.33 25.91 11.24
C TYR A 440 8.29 27.02 11.17
N ALA A 441 7.13 26.81 11.79
CA ALA A 441 5.98 27.68 11.67
C ALA A 441 6.21 29.13 12.16
N SER A 442 7.09 29.33 13.18
CA SER A 442 7.38 30.65 13.71
C SER A 442 8.33 31.48 12.82
N ASN A 443 9.06 30.85 11.91
CA ASN A 443 9.90 31.50 10.92
C ASN A 443 9.99 30.63 9.66
N THR A 444 9.18 30.95 8.68
CA THR A 444 9.03 30.16 7.44
C THR A 444 10.25 30.17 6.52
N ASN A 445 11.31 30.94 6.84
CA ASN A 445 12.61 30.83 6.18
C ASN A 445 13.42 29.64 6.70
N ARG A 446 13.01 29.03 7.82
CA ARG A 446 13.72 27.95 8.50
C ARG A 446 12.95 26.64 8.42
N ASN A 447 13.69 25.57 8.61
CA ASN A 447 13.18 24.20 8.65
C ASN A 447 13.82 23.44 9.80
N TYR A 448 13.05 22.48 10.37
CA TYR A 448 13.57 21.60 11.41
C TYR A 448 14.65 20.66 10.87
N ARG A 449 15.63 20.42 11.71
CA ARG A 449 16.68 19.41 11.54
C ARG A 449 16.92 18.67 12.86
N VAL A 450 17.49 17.47 12.79
CA VAL A 450 17.82 16.65 13.97
C VAL A 450 19.28 16.28 13.93
N PHE A 451 19.96 16.40 15.07
CA PHE A 451 21.34 15.97 15.24
C PHE A 451 21.41 14.52 15.72
N PRO A 452 21.97 13.58 14.96
CA PRO A 452 21.94 12.16 15.32
C PRO A 452 22.89 11.79 16.46
N GLY A 453 23.83 12.66 16.82
CA GLY A 453 24.76 12.42 17.93
C GLY A 453 24.09 12.51 19.30
N GLY A 454 23.10 13.41 19.46
CA GLY A 454 22.43 13.70 20.72
C GLY A 454 20.89 13.77 20.62
N GLY A 455 20.31 13.67 19.42
CA GLY A 455 18.87 13.78 19.21
C GLY A 455 18.33 15.20 19.32
N GLU A 456 19.21 16.21 19.31
CA GLU A 456 18.84 17.61 19.37
C GLU A 456 17.95 18.01 18.19
N GLU A 457 16.81 18.66 18.48
CA GLU A 457 15.91 19.26 17.52
C GLU A 457 16.24 20.74 17.39
N ASP A 458 16.62 21.19 16.21
CA ASP A 458 16.99 22.59 15.95
C ASP A 458 16.41 23.06 14.60
N VAL A 459 16.55 24.33 14.32
CA VAL A 459 16.07 24.96 13.08
C VAL A 459 17.18 25.71 12.37
N THR A 460 17.25 25.60 11.06
CA THR A 460 18.22 26.32 10.24
C THR A 460 17.58 26.83 8.94
N ASP A 461 18.29 27.74 8.27
CA ASP A 461 17.81 28.28 7.00
C ASP A 461 17.68 27.19 5.95
N LYS A 462 16.60 27.22 5.17
CA LYS A 462 16.28 26.23 4.14
C LYS A 462 17.33 26.12 3.04
N THR A 463 18.12 27.17 2.83
CA THR A 463 19.22 27.18 1.88
C THR A 463 20.50 26.53 2.41
N SER A 464 20.58 26.28 3.74
CA SER A 464 21.68 25.53 4.33
C SER A 464 21.73 24.10 3.80
N GLN A 465 22.95 23.55 3.76
CA GLN A 465 23.15 22.18 3.30
C GLN A 465 23.20 21.20 4.46
N GLN A 466 22.30 20.24 4.50
CA GLN A 466 22.26 19.18 5.51
C GLN A 466 22.11 17.81 4.83
N VAL A 467 22.31 16.76 5.59
CA VAL A 467 22.10 15.39 5.12
C VAL A 467 20.61 15.12 4.89
N VAL A 468 20.31 14.39 3.84
CA VAL A 468 18.98 13.82 3.58
C VAL A 468 19.07 12.32 3.73
N ARG A 469 18.20 11.73 4.56
CA ARG A 469 17.98 10.29 4.64
C ARG A 469 16.52 9.98 4.30
N ALA A 470 16.32 9.10 3.34
CA ALA A 470 15.00 8.78 2.87
C ALA A 470 14.28 7.79 3.81
N PHE A 471 12.99 7.98 3.96
CA PHE A 471 12.07 7.14 4.73
C PHE A 471 10.91 6.65 3.85
N ARG A 472 10.26 5.59 4.31
CA ARG A 472 8.94 5.14 3.84
C ARG A 472 8.01 4.94 5.04
N LYS A 473 6.72 5.12 4.81
CA LYS A 473 5.66 4.99 5.81
C LYS A 473 4.66 3.94 5.32
N ILE A 474 4.58 2.83 6.03
CA ILE A 474 3.83 1.64 5.61
C ILE A 474 2.62 1.49 6.55
N PRO A 475 1.37 1.49 6.08
CA PRO A 475 0.19 1.24 6.92
C PRO A 475 0.30 -0.10 7.67
N VAL A 476 -0.20 -0.14 8.93
CA VAL A 476 -0.27 -1.35 9.78
C VAL A 476 -1.49 -2.18 9.39
#